data_23d6068cfb0d665242c96e0f82f1ca5a
#
_entry.id   23d6068cfb0d665242c96e0f82f1ca5a
#
_cell.length_a   1.000
_cell.length_b   1.000
_cell.length_c   1.000
_cell.angle_alpha   90.00
_cell.angle_beta   90.00
_cell.angle_gamma   90.00
#
_symmetry.space_group_name_H-M   'P 1'
#
loop_
_entity.id
_entity.type
_entity.pdbx_description
1 polymer ?
#
loop_
_entity_poly.entity_id
_entity_poly.type
_entity_poly.pdbx_seq_one_letter_code
_entity_poly.pdbx_strand_id
1 'polypeptide(L)'
;MQLSIVSFNIRCCDDPDGYSIAERAPRLSQVIHAQNPDLIALQEYRPAWEQHIARDFGGEYALFNKYRNETVDVESSPILWKKYAFSCEKTGWFWLSDTPETESRGWDELYNCYRMCVWAVLKHNASGRRFTFLNTHFGFGDNGQTASARLIAQYAQRISDLPTFVCGDFNMNPASAGYAEMTRHFTDANAVTARDWRATYHAYGPKLDSDEHIDYCFTNEKITPKSVRILDQKVGEKYPSDHFGLHILLEI
;
A
#
# COMPACT_ATOMS: atom_id res chain seq x y z
N MET A 1 -8.98 -19.16 4.85
CA MET A 1 -7.62 -19.10 4.22
C MET A 1 -6.91 -17.92 4.81
N GLN A 2 -5.69 -18.11 5.27
CA GLN A 2 -4.86 -17.01 5.76
C GLN A 2 -4.07 -16.41 4.61
N LEU A 3 -3.94 -15.08 4.60
CA LEU A 3 -3.09 -14.31 3.70
C LEU A 3 -2.05 -13.54 4.52
N SER A 4 -0.81 -13.56 4.05
CA SER A 4 0.30 -12.76 4.56
C SER A 4 0.61 -11.64 3.58
N ILE A 5 0.52 -10.39 4.02
CA ILE A 5 0.68 -9.21 3.18
C ILE A 5 1.76 -8.31 3.78
N VAL A 6 2.60 -7.73 2.92
CA VAL A 6 3.45 -6.59 3.29
C VAL A 6 2.99 -5.36 2.52
N SER A 7 2.73 -4.26 3.23
CA SER A 7 2.54 -2.92 2.64
C SER A 7 3.72 -2.04 3.02
N PHE A 8 4.31 -1.35 2.03
CA PHE A 8 5.51 -0.56 2.27
C PHE A 8 5.63 0.62 1.31
N ASN A 9 5.63 1.84 1.85
CA ASN A 9 6.11 3.00 1.12
C ASN A 9 7.65 2.90 1.03
N ILE A 10 8.19 2.80 -0.19
CA ILE A 10 9.60 2.49 -0.44
C ILE A 10 10.46 3.72 -0.71
N ARG A 11 9.88 4.92 -0.62
CA ARG A 11 10.52 6.21 -0.92
C ARG A 11 11.00 6.34 -2.36
N CYS A 12 10.43 7.26 -3.11
CA CYS A 12 10.59 7.41 -4.56
C CYS A 12 11.97 7.88 -5.03
N CYS A 13 12.74 8.56 -4.18
CA CYS A 13 13.94 9.32 -4.54
C CYS A 13 15.18 8.80 -3.82
N ASP A 14 16.34 9.17 -4.34
CA ASP A 14 17.60 9.08 -3.59
C ASP A 14 17.61 10.13 -2.48
N ASP A 15 18.00 9.70 -1.30
CA ASP A 15 18.25 10.56 -0.17
C ASP A 15 19.73 10.45 0.24
N PRO A 16 20.31 11.48 0.91
CA PRO A 16 21.72 11.49 1.29
C PRO A 16 22.05 10.43 2.36
N ASP A 17 23.32 10.35 2.72
CA ASP A 17 23.82 9.58 3.86
C ASP A 17 23.54 8.08 3.81
N GLY A 18 23.66 7.48 2.62
CA GLY A 18 23.49 6.04 2.43
C GLY A 18 22.03 5.62 2.31
N TYR A 19 21.18 6.51 1.82
CA TYR A 19 19.76 6.24 1.56
C TYR A 19 19.37 6.42 0.07
N SER A 20 20.34 6.28 -0.85
CA SER A 20 20.01 6.13 -2.27
C SER A 20 19.13 4.88 -2.50
N ILE A 21 18.38 4.86 -3.59
CA ILE A 21 17.56 3.69 -3.98
C ILE A 21 18.43 2.42 -4.06
N ALA A 22 19.63 2.52 -4.66
CA ALA A 22 20.55 1.39 -4.78
C ALA A 22 21.01 0.82 -3.43
N GLU A 23 21.17 1.67 -2.42
CA GLU A 23 21.55 1.25 -1.06
C GLU A 23 20.36 0.76 -0.24
N ARG A 24 19.16 1.30 -0.46
CA ARG A 24 17.93 0.89 0.24
C ARG A 24 17.35 -0.41 -0.32
N ALA A 25 17.46 -0.65 -1.62
CA ALA A 25 16.87 -1.81 -2.28
C ALA A 25 17.25 -3.16 -1.63
N PRO A 26 18.53 -3.48 -1.36
CA PRO A 26 18.87 -4.73 -0.68
C PRO A 26 18.34 -4.81 0.75
N ARG A 27 18.22 -3.68 1.47
CA ARG A 27 17.64 -3.64 2.83
C ARG A 27 16.13 -3.91 2.76
N LEU A 28 15.44 -3.28 1.81
CA LEU A 28 14.02 -3.50 1.56
C LEU A 28 13.74 -4.95 1.22
N SER A 29 14.53 -5.52 0.29
CA SER A 29 14.44 -6.91 -0.11
C SER A 29 14.58 -7.85 1.10
N GLN A 30 15.60 -7.65 1.94
CA GLN A 30 15.82 -8.45 3.15
C GLN A 30 14.65 -8.38 4.12
N VAL A 31 14.11 -7.18 4.37
CA VAL A 31 12.99 -6.97 5.29
C VAL A 31 11.72 -7.65 4.78
N ILE A 32 11.41 -7.52 3.49
CA ILE A 32 10.22 -8.13 2.91
C ILE A 32 10.34 -9.65 2.84
N HIS A 33 11.46 -10.19 2.36
CA HIS A 33 11.66 -11.65 2.26
C HIS A 33 11.63 -12.34 3.62
N ALA A 34 12.07 -11.67 4.70
CA ALA A 34 11.99 -12.22 6.05
C ALA A 34 10.53 -12.47 6.51
N GLN A 35 9.54 -11.82 5.90
CA GLN A 35 8.12 -12.05 6.18
C GLN A 35 7.51 -13.13 5.28
N ASN A 36 8.17 -13.48 4.16
CA ASN A 36 7.69 -14.43 3.15
C ASN A 36 6.22 -14.16 2.74
N PRO A 37 5.83 -12.92 2.40
CA PRO A 37 4.44 -12.55 2.19
C PRO A 37 3.85 -13.22 0.95
N ASP A 38 2.55 -13.46 0.97
CA ASP A 38 1.79 -13.90 -0.20
C ASP A 38 1.60 -12.76 -1.21
N LEU A 39 1.43 -11.54 -0.69
CA LEU A 39 1.11 -10.32 -1.43
C LEU A 39 1.97 -9.15 -0.93
N ILE A 40 2.32 -8.24 -1.83
CA ILE A 40 3.08 -7.03 -1.50
C ILE A 40 2.38 -5.83 -2.14
N ALA A 41 2.17 -4.77 -1.35
CA ALA A 41 1.75 -3.44 -1.77
C ALA A 41 2.94 -2.48 -1.61
N LEU A 42 3.37 -1.84 -2.68
CA LEU A 42 4.42 -0.82 -2.60
C LEU A 42 3.81 0.55 -2.92
N GLN A 43 4.31 1.61 -2.29
CA GLN A 43 3.98 2.97 -2.63
C GLN A 43 5.27 3.72 -2.97
N GLU A 44 5.16 4.84 -3.69
CA GLU A 44 6.30 5.60 -4.20
C GLU A 44 7.22 4.83 -5.17
N TYR A 45 6.66 3.86 -5.86
CA TYR A 45 7.40 3.12 -6.87
C TYR A 45 7.62 3.98 -8.14
N ARG A 46 8.86 4.09 -8.57
CA ARG A 46 9.30 4.82 -9.77
C ARG A 46 10.17 3.95 -10.67
N PRO A 47 10.44 4.35 -11.93
CA PRO A 47 11.30 3.60 -12.85
C PRO A 47 12.67 3.23 -12.26
N ALA A 48 13.25 4.07 -11.39
CA ALA A 48 14.50 3.77 -10.72
C ALA A 48 14.45 2.50 -9.82
N TRP A 49 13.26 2.12 -9.35
CA TRP A 49 13.04 0.90 -8.58
C TRP A 49 12.86 -0.36 -9.43
N GLU A 50 12.50 -0.24 -10.71
CA GLU A 50 12.10 -1.39 -11.56
C GLU A 50 13.12 -2.51 -11.56
N GLN A 51 14.39 -2.18 -11.85
CA GLN A 51 15.46 -3.19 -11.91
C GLN A 51 15.70 -3.90 -10.58
N HIS A 52 15.55 -3.20 -9.46
CA HIS A 52 15.74 -3.76 -8.12
C HIS A 52 14.60 -4.71 -7.76
N ILE A 53 13.36 -4.28 -7.97
CA ILE A 53 12.17 -5.10 -7.70
C ILE A 53 12.12 -6.31 -8.65
N ALA A 54 12.45 -6.15 -9.93
CA ALA A 54 12.51 -7.27 -10.87
C ALA A 54 13.58 -8.28 -10.48
N ARG A 55 14.78 -7.84 -10.07
CA ARG A 55 15.87 -8.72 -9.62
C ARG A 55 15.47 -9.51 -8.36
N ASP A 56 14.90 -8.83 -7.36
CA ASP A 56 14.72 -9.39 -6.03
C ASP A 56 13.40 -10.17 -5.90
N PHE A 57 12.35 -9.78 -6.62
CA PHE A 57 11.01 -10.39 -6.51
C PHE A 57 10.50 -11.04 -7.79
N GLY A 58 11.04 -10.67 -8.96
CA GLY A 58 10.54 -11.14 -10.26
C GLY A 58 10.63 -12.65 -10.48
N GLY A 59 11.49 -13.37 -9.74
CA GLY A 59 11.55 -14.84 -9.76
C GLY A 59 10.28 -15.49 -9.19
N GLU A 60 9.76 -14.96 -8.10
CA GLU A 60 8.66 -15.54 -7.30
C GLU A 60 7.34 -14.82 -7.49
N TYR A 61 7.35 -13.49 -7.64
CA TYR A 61 6.16 -12.66 -7.70
C TYR A 61 5.84 -12.21 -9.13
N ALA A 62 4.55 -12.19 -9.45
CA ALA A 62 4.02 -11.40 -10.55
C ALA A 62 3.73 -9.98 -10.05
N LEU A 63 3.83 -9.00 -10.94
CA LEU A 63 3.63 -7.60 -10.62
C LEU A 63 2.60 -6.98 -11.57
N PHE A 64 1.66 -6.22 -11.03
CA PHE A 64 0.82 -5.29 -11.77
C PHE A 64 1.17 -3.86 -11.37
N ASN A 65 1.51 -3.05 -12.36
CA ASN A 65 1.87 -1.65 -12.20
C ASN A 65 1.12 -0.76 -13.19
N LYS A 66 0.72 0.42 -12.74
CA LYS A 66 0.29 1.54 -13.59
C LYS A 66 0.84 2.83 -12.99
N TYR A 67 1.64 3.54 -13.76
CA TYR A 67 2.09 4.87 -13.37
C TYR A 67 0.93 5.84 -13.39
N ARG A 68 0.84 6.71 -12.38
CA ARG A 68 -0.22 7.70 -12.22
C ARG A 68 -0.18 8.80 -13.28
N ASN A 69 1.01 9.05 -13.84
CA ASN A 69 1.25 9.83 -15.04
C ASN A 69 2.59 9.37 -15.66
N GLU A 70 2.73 9.41 -16.96
CA GLU A 70 3.91 8.84 -17.65
C GLU A 70 5.00 9.87 -17.96
N THR A 71 4.78 11.15 -17.65
CA THR A 71 5.69 12.22 -18.06
C THR A 71 6.19 13.10 -16.91
N VAL A 72 5.30 13.57 -16.06
CA VAL A 72 5.63 14.58 -15.03
C VAL A 72 5.58 14.03 -13.61
N ASP A 73 4.82 12.97 -13.38
CA ASP A 73 4.64 12.36 -12.07
C ASP A 73 4.70 10.84 -12.20
N VAL A 74 5.87 10.36 -12.64
CA VAL A 74 6.12 8.95 -12.93
C VAL A 74 6.31 8.18 -11.61
N GLU A 75 5.19 7.99 -10.91
CA GLU A 75 5.11 7.26 -9.65
C GLU A 75 3.90 6.34 -9.67
N SER A 76 3.94 5.27 -8.90
CA SER A 76 2.86 4.31 -8.83
C SER A 76 2.79 3.59 -7.50
N SER A 77 1.72 2.80 -7.34
CA SER A 77 1.48 1.94 -6.19
C SER A 77 1.22 0.50 -6.66
N PRO A 78 2.27 -0.23 -7.10
CA PRO A 78 2.10 -1.56 -7.67
C PRO A 78 1.64 -2.59 -6.64
N ILE A 79 1.03 -3.67 -7.16
CA ILE A 79 0.64 -4.87 -6.43
C ILE A 79 1.47 -6.04 -6.93
N LEU A 80 2.03 -6.81 -5.99
CA LEU A 80 2.73 -8.06 -6.30
C LEU A 80 2.03 -9.23 -5.60
N TRP A 81 2.06 -10.41 -6.24
CA TRP A 81 1.52 -11.65 -5.68
C TRP A 81 2.39 -12.85 -6.04
N LYS A 82 2.48 -13.84 -5.15
CA LYS A 82 3.15 -15.11 -5.45
C LYS A 82 2.49 -15.80 -6.63
N LYS A 83 3.18 -15.85 -7.78
CA LYS A 83 2.62 -16.34 -9.05
C LYS A 83 2.26 -17.83 -9.05
N TYR A 84 2.83 -18.62 -8.16
CA TYR A 84 2.49 -20.03 -8.02
C TYR A 84 1.29 -20.28 -7.11
N ALA A 85 1.03 -19.35 -6.17
CA ALA A 85 -0.08 -19.44 -5.23
C ALA A 85 -1.36 -18.79 -5.76
N PHE A 86 -1.24 -17.77 -6.62
CA PHE A 86 -2.38 -16.98 -7.08
C PHE A 86 -2.41 -16.82 -8.59
N SER A 87 -3.62 -16.85 -9.13
CA SER A 87 -3.95 -16.45 -10.50
C SER A 87 -4.65 -15.11 -10.48
N CYS A 88 -4.23 -14.19 -11.34
CA CYS A 88 -4.89 -12.91 -11.51
C CYS A 88 -6.02 -13.03 -12.53
N GLU A 89 -7.24 -12.66 -12.13
CA GLU A 89 -8.42 -12.72 -13.01
C GLU A 89 -8.72 -11.37 -13.67
N LYS A 90 -8.49 -10.27 -12.92
CA LYS A 90 -8.72 -8.90 -13.41
C LYS A 90 -7.76 -7.95 -12.71
N THR A 91 -7.38 -6.89 -13.41
CA THR A 91 -6.66 -5.75 -12.85
C THR A 91 -7.27 -4.45 -13.37
N GLY A 92 -6.99 -3.37 -12.67
CA GLY A 92 -7.35 -2.03 -13.11
C GLY A 92 -6.85 -0.97 -12.17
N TRP A 93 -7.23 0.23 -12.48
CA TRP A 93 -6.86 1.43 -11.71
C TRP A 93 -7.93 2.50 -11.86
N PHE A 94 -7.87 3.51 -11.03
CA PHE A 94 -8.63 4.76 -11.15
C PHE A 94 -7.88 5.89 -10.45
N TRP A 95 -8.08 7.12 -10.95
CA TRP A 95 -7.50 8.30 -10.32
C TRP A 95 -8.38 8.78 -9.17
N LEU A 96 -7.75 9.24 -8.09
CA LEU A 96 -8.43 9.82 -6.93
C LEU A 96 -8.76 11.29 -7.24
N SER A 97 -9.78 11.50 -8.06
CA SER A 97 -10.18 12.79 -8.63
C SER A 97 -11.65 12.80 -9.00
N ASP A 98 -12.15 13.95 -9.44
CA ASP A 98 -13.53 14.09 -9.96
C ASP A 98 -13.76 13.34 -11.29
N THR A 99 -12.68 12.93 -11.97
CA THR A 99 -12.72 12.16 -13.22
C THR A 99 -11.90 10.88 -13.09
N PRO A 100 -12.34 9.91 -12.28
CA PRO A 100 -11.53 8.76 -11.88
C PRO A 100 -11.15 7.80 -13.03
N GLU A 101 -11.85 7.83 -14.14
CA GLU A 101 -11.59 6.97 -15.31
C GLU A 101 -10.71 7.66 -16.37
N THR A 102 -10.35 8.93 -16.14
CA THR A 102 -9.50 9.72 -17.01
C THR A 102 -8.28 10.22 -16.24
N GLU A 103 -7.10 10.16 -16.85
CA GLU A 103 -5.89 10.69 -16.23
C GLU A 103 -6.12 12.15 -15.80
N SER A 104 -6.05 12.38 -14.51
CA SER A 104 -6.34 13.68 -13.92
C SER A 104 -5.61 13.86 -12.61
N ARG A 105 -5.24 15.11 -12.33
CA ARG A 105 -4.76 15.49 -11.00
C ARG A 105 -5.94 15.46 -10.03
N GLY A 106 -5.68 14.89 -8.87
CA GLY A 106 -6.71 14.64 -7.89
C GLY A 106 -6.74 15.66 -6.78
N TRP A 107 -7.29 15.23 -5.70
CA TRP A 107 -7.57 16.00 -4.51
C TRP A 107 -6.35 16.11 -3.56
N ASP A 108 -5.14 16.30 -4.10
CA ASP A 108 -3.94 16.58 -3.30
C ASP A 108 -3.83 18.10 -3.08
N GLU A 109 -4.13 18.54 -1.86
CA GLU A 109 -4.21 19.97 -1.52
C GLU A 109 -2.82 20.60 -1.31
N LEU A 110 -1.77 19.80 -1.15
CA LEU A 110 -0.43 20.31 -0.88
C LEU A 110 0.46 20.34 -2.13
N TYR A 111 0.52 19.23 -2.87
CA TYR A 111 1.46 19.10 -3.98
C TYR A 111 0.80 19.07 -5.35
N ASN A 112 -0.54 19.07 -5.41
CA ASN A 112 -1.29 18.94 -6.65
C ASN A 112 -0.81 17.77 -7.53
N CYS A 113 -0.48 16.64 -6.90
CA CYS A 113 -0.01 15.44 -7.56
C CYS A 113 -1.17 14.64 -8.19
N TYR A 114 -0.83 13.81 -9.18
CA TYR A 114 -1.71 12.72 -9.54
C TYR A 114 -1.76 11.70 -8.40
N ARG A 115 -2.95 11.28 -8.02
CA ARG A 115 -3.15 10.23 -7.01
C ARG A 115 -4.07 9.17 -7.59
N MET A 116 -3.79 7.91 -7.30
CA MET A 116 -4.54 6.80 -7.87
C MET A 116 -4.60 5.60 -6.94
N CYS A 117 -5.53 4.71 -7.25
CA CYS A 117 -5.61 3.39 -6.69
C CYS A 117 -5.44 2.36 -7.80
N VAL A 118 -4.61 1.35 -7.59
CA VAL A 118 -4.57 0.14 -8.43
C VAL A 118 -5.26 -1.01 -7.71
N TRP A 119 -5.78 -1.97 -8.46
CA TRP A 119 -6.47 -3.11 -7.89
C TRP A 119 -6.26 -4.38 -8.72
N ALA A 120 -6.38 -5.52 -8.06
CA ALA A 120 -6.39 -6.84 -8.67
C ALA A 120 -7.46 -7.72 -8.03
N VAL A 121 -8.15 -8.51 -8.85
CA VAL A 121 -8.96 -9.65 -8.41
C VAL A 121 -8.10 -10.89 -8.55
N LEU A 122 -7.79 -11.50 -7.43
CA LEU A 122 -6.91 -12.66 -7.33
C LEU A 122 -7.69 -13.90 -6.88
N LYS A 123 -7.28 -15.06 -7.41
CA LYS A 123 -7.79 -16.37 -7.01
C LYS A 123 -6.63 -17.19 -6.43
N HIS A 124 -6.81 -17.71 -5.23
CA HIS A 124 -5.87 -18.65 -4.64
C HIS A 124 -6.01 -20.03 -5.30
N ASN A 125 -4.95 -20.51 -5.94
CA ASN A 125 -4.98 -21.67 -6.81
C ASN A 125 -5.41 -22.94 -6.07
N ALA A 126 -4.92 -23.16 -4.85
CA ALA A 126 -5.19 -24.39 -4.09
C ALA A 126 -6.60 -24.44 -3.51
N SER A 127 -7.18 -23.32 -3.03
CA SER A 127 -8.51 -23.31 -2.39
C SER A 127 -9.63 -22.82 -3.31
N GLY A 128 -9.29 -22.20 -4.44
CA GLY A 128 -10.26 -21.56 -5.33
C GLY A 128 -10.87 -20.25 -4.78
N ARG A 129 -10.49 -19.84 -3.56
CA ARG A 129 -11.00 -18.59 -2.96
C ARG A 129 -10.53 -17.36 -3.74
N ARG A 130 -11.42 -16.40 -3.87
CA ARG A 130 -11.22 -15.16 -4.62
C ARG A 130 -11.32 -13.97 -3.69
N PHE A 131 -10.56 -12.92 -3.97
CA PHE A 131 -10.59 -11.68 -3.22
C PHE A 131 -10.14 -10.51 -4.09
N THR A 132 -10.43 -9.30 -3.65
CA THR A 132 -9.98 -8.06 -4.29
C THR A 132 -8.93 -7.38 -3.41
N PHE A 133 -7.81 -7.04 -4.02
CA PHE A 133 -6.70 -6.33 -3.39
C PHE A 133 -6.54 -4.97 -4.04
N LEU A 134 -6.61 -3.89 -3.24
CA LEU A 134 -6.38 -2.52 -3.67
C LEU A 134 -5.12 -1.97 -3.01
N ASN A 135 -4.37 -1.15 -3.75
CA ASN A 135 -3.21 -0.44 -3.24
C ASN A 135 -3.26 1.02 -3.68
N THR A 136 -2.98 1.94 -2.76
CA THR A 136 -3.12 3.38 -3.00
C THR A 136 -2.05 4.19 -2.27
N HIS A 137 -1.88 5.44 -2.71
CA HIS A 137 -1.14 6.48 -2.00
C HIS A 137 -1.97 7.77 -2.09
N PHE A 138 -2.56 8.20 -0.97
CA PHE A 138 -3.45 9.36 -0.91
C PHE A 138 -2.67 10.66 -1.05
N GLY A 139 -3.39 11.72 -1.43
CA GLY A 139 -2.91 13.10 -1.31
C GLY A 139 -3.03 13.64 0.11
N PHE A 140 -2.55 14.85 0.29
CA PHE A 140 -2.65 15.59 1.54
C PHE A 140 -3.94 16.43 1.58
N GLY A 141 -4.43 16.70 2.78
CA GLY A 141 -5.60 17.56 3.04
C GLY A 141 -6.87 16.78 3.30
N ASP A 142 -7.59 17.20 4.32
CA ASP A 142 -8.78 16.51 4.85
C ASP A 142 -9.91 16.32 3.82
N ASN A 143 -10.15 17.34 2.97
CA ASN A 143 -11.20 17.25 1.96
C ASN A 143 -10.85 16.22 0.89
N GLY A 144 -9.61 16.26 0.41
CA GLY A 144 -9.11 15.33 -0.60
C GLY A 144 -9.06 13.89 -0.09
N GLN A 145 -8.62 13.69 1.14
CA GLN A 145 -8.58 12.38 1.78
C GLN A 145 -9.99 11.81 1.99
N THR A 146 -10.94 12.65 2.43
CA THR A 146 -12.35 12.26 2.59
C THR A 146 -12.97 11.87 1.24
N ALA A 147 -12.74 12.67 0.19
CA ALA A 147 -13.22 12.36 -1.16
C ALA A 147 -12.61 11.05 -1.71
N SER A 148 -11.30 10.86 -1.50
CA SER A 148 -10.59 9.64 -1.88
C SER A 148 -11.13 8.40 -1.16
N ALA A 149 -11.40 8.50 0.15
CA ALA A 149 -11.98 7.42 0.94
C ALA A 149 -13.36 6.97 0.40
N ARG A 150 -14.24 7.92 0.09
CA ARG A 150 -15.55 7.63 -0.54
C ARG A 150 -15.40 6.96 -1.88
N LEU A 151 -14.48 7.45 -2.71
CA LEU A 151 -14.24 6.90 -4.04
C LEU A 151 -13.70 5.46 -3.95
N ILE A 152 -12.76 5.19 -3.05
CA ILE A 152 -12.25 3.82 -2.78
C ILE A 152 -13.41 2.89 -2.41
N ALA A 153 -14.30 3.31 -1.49
CA ALA A 153 -15.44 2.50 -1.08
C ALA A 153 -16.41 2.21 -2.24
N GLN A 154 -16.71 3.20 -3.06
CA GLN A 154 -17.55 3.05 -4.25
C GLN A 154 -16.92 2.07 -5.27
N TYR A 155 -15.62 2.24 -5.56
CA TYR A 155 -14.94 1.36 -6.51
C TYR A 155 -14.78 -0.06 -5.97
N ALA A 156 -14.49 -0.25 -4.70
CA ALA A 156 -14.43 -1.57 -4.09
C ALA A 156 -15.72 -2.37 -4.34
N GLN A 157 -16.89 -1.74 -4.16
CA GLN A 157 -18.20 -2.33 -4.44
C GLN A 157 -18.45 -2.57 -5.94
N ARG A 158 -18.02 -1.63 -6.81
CA ARG A 158 -18.16 -1.77 -8.28
C ARG A 158 -17.30 -2.88 -8.87
N ILE A 159 -16.09 -3.07 -8.34
CA ILE A 159 -15.13 -4.07 -8.83
C ILE A 159 -15.68 -5.48 -8.59
N SER A 160 -16.14 -5.77 -7.37
CA SER A 160 -16.63 -7.08 -7.02
C SER A 160 -17.38 -7.10 -5.68
N ASP A 161 -18.18 -8.13 -5.46
CA ASP A 161 -18.77 -8.48 -4.16
C ASP A 161 -17.90 -9.54 -3.41
N LEU A 162 -16.59 -9.45 -3.51
CA LEU A 162 -15.63 -10.38 -2.90
C LEU A 162 -15.12 -9.85 -1.55
N PRO A 163 -14.48 -10.72 -0.74
CA PRO A 163 -13.58 -10.25 0.31
C PRO A 163 -12.61 -9.23 -0.25
N THR A 164 -12.55 -8.03 0.32
CA THR A 164 -11.82 -6.89 -0.23
C THR A 164 -11.00 -6.21 0.85
N PHE A 165 -9.74 -5.89 0.55
CA PHE A 165 -8.88 -5.08 1.41
C PHE A 165 -8.08 -4.06 0.61
N VAL A 166 -7.74 -2.97 1.28
CA VAL A 166 -7.01 -1.83 0.74
C VAL A 166 -5.79 -1.59 1.61
N CYS A 167 -4.61 -1.65 1.03
CA CYS A 167 -3.37 -1.22 1.66
C CYS A 167 -2.89 0.11 1.08
N GLY A 168 -2.05 0.81 1.81
CA GLY A 168 -1.42 2.00 1.28
C GLY A 168 -0.85 2.94 2.32
N ASP A 169 -0.23 3.98 1.80
CA ASP A 169 0.07 5.21 2.50
C ASP A 169 -1.11 6.17 2.27
N PHE A 170 -1.84 6.48 3.33
CA PHE A 170 -3.02 7.32 3.24
C PHE A 170 -2.75 8.78 3.59
N ASN A 171 -1.53 9.13 3.98
CA ASN A 171 -1.16 10.50 4.38
C ASN A 171 -2.12 11.12 5.40
N MET A 172 -2.78 10.30 6.20
CA MET A 172 -3.76 10.70 7.20
C MET A 172 -3.53 9.95 8.52
N ASN A 173 -3.67 10.64 9.64
CA ASN A 173 -3.58 10.03 10.96
C ASN A 173 -4.97 9.60 11.48
N PRO A 174 -5.02 8.85 12.60
CA PRO A 174 -6.28 8.34 13.14
C PRO A 174 -7.29 9.41 13.59
N ALA A 175 -6.87 10.68 13.74
CA ALA A 175 -7.75 11.79 14.12
C ALA A 175 -8.33 12.54 12.91
N SER A 176 -7.87 12.23 11.69
CA SER A 176 -8.27 12.95 10.47
C SER A 176 -9.69 12.62 10.01
N ALA A 177 -10.30 13.54 9.25
CA ALA A 177 -11.59 13.31 8.63
C ALA A 177 -11.56 12.17 7.58
N GLY A 178 -10.43 12.02 6.87
CA GLY A 178 -10.23 10.94 5.91
C GLY A 178 -10.24 9.56 6.58
N TYR A 179 -9.58 9.40 7.72
CA TYR A 179 -9.61 8.15 8.50
C TYR A 179 -11.03 7.84 9.00
N ALA A 180 -11.72 8.85 9.54
CA ALA A 180 -13.11 8.70 9.96
C ALA A 180 -14.03 8.28 8.80
N GLU A 181 -13.79 8.77 7.59
CA GLU A 181 -14.55 8.34 6.41
C GLU A 181 -14.20 6.91 5.98
N MET A 182 -12.91 6.53 5.94
CA MET A 182 -12.49 5.14 5.64
C MET A 182 -13.14 4.14 6.59
N THR A 183 -13.16 4.43 7.89
CA THR A 183 -13.72 3.54 8.91
C THR A 183 -15.25 3.43 8.92
N ARG A 184 -15.96 4.28 8.17
CA ARG A 184 -17.39 4.09 7.87
C ARG A 184 -17.66 2.93 6.91
N HIS A 185 -16.70 2.60 6.08
CA HIS A 185 -16.85 1.65 4.99
C HIS A 185 -16.03 0.37 5.20
N PHE A 186 -14.93 0.46 5.95
CA PHE A 186 -13.99 -0.62 6.17
C PHE A 186 -13.58 -0.70 7.64
N THR A 187 -13.08 -1.85 8.01
CA THR A 187 -12.43 -2.08 9.30
C THR A 187 -10.93 -1.84 9.17
N ASP A 188 -10.35 -0.98 9.99
CA ASP A 188 -8.90 -0.87 10.12
C ASP A 188 -8.35 -2.10 10.83
N ALA A 189 -7.49 -2.84 10.14
CA ALA A 189 -6.90 -4.07 10.66
C ALA A 189 -6.06 -3.83 11.93
N ASN A 190 -5.34 -2.71 12.03
CA ASN A 190 -4.57 -2.36 13.23
C ASN A 190 -5.49 -2.06 14.43
N ALA A 191 -6.57 -1.31 14.22
CA ALA A 191 -7.49 -0.92 15.28
C ALA A 191 -8.17 -2.12 15.96
N VAL A 192 -8.39 -3.21 15.24
CA VAL A 192 -9.06 -4.42 15.76
C VAL A 192 -8.07 -5.53 16.18
N THR A 193 -6.77 -5.35 15.96
CA THR A 193 -5.75 -6.35 16.31
C THR A 193 -4.69 -5.78 17.26
N ALA A 194 -3.58 -5.28 16.73
CA ALA A 194 -2.43 -4.87 17.52
C ALA A 194 -2.65 -3.56 18.29
N ARG A 195 -3.43 -2.64 17.75
CA ARG A 195 -3.59 -1.27 18.27
C ARG A 195 -2.26 -0.55 18.50
N ASP A 196 -1.29 -0.82 17.61
CA ASP A 196 0.02 -0.18 17.62
C ASP A 196 -0.06 1.11 16.80
N TRP A 197 -0.16 2.24 17.48
CA TRP A 197 -0.32 3.57 16.88
C TRP A 197 0.99 4.35 16.79
N ARG A 198 2.14 3.66 16.91
CA ARG A 198 3.44 4.31 16.65
C ARG A 198 3.49 4.83 15.22
N ALA A 199 4.30 5.87 15.02
CA ALA A 199 4.55 6.41 13.67
C ALA A 199 4.92 5.30 12.68
N THR A 200 4.36 5.36 11.48
CA THR A 200 4.81 4.57 10.33
C THR A 200 5.72 5.40 9.42
N TYR A 201 5.53 6.72 9.36
CA TYR A 201 6.48 7.64 8.76
C TYR A 201 7.46 8.18 9.81
N HIS A 202 8.76 8.06 9.57
CA HIS A 202 9.80 8.45 10.53
C HIS A 202 10.92 9.32 9.93
N ALA A 203 10.92 9.56 8.60
CA ALA A 203 11.92 10.39 7.91
C ALA A 203 13.36 10.03 8.30
N TYR A 204 13.67 8.73 8.42
CA TYR A 204 14.93 8.15 8.91
C TYR A 204 15.33 8.51 10.36
N GLY A 205 14.46 9.18 11.09
CA GLY A 205 14.65 9.57 12.48
C GLY A 205 13.81 8.76 13.48
N PRO A 206 13.98 8.99 14.79
CA PRO A 206 13.26 8.28 15.85
C PRO A 206 11.89 8.95 16.13
N LYS A 207 10.98 8.99 15.18
CA LYS A 207 9.60 9.44 15.40
C LYS A 207 8.77 8.30 15.97
N LEU A 208 8.00 8.57 17.01
CA LEU A 208 7.23 7.56 17.73
C LEU A 208 5.77 7.98 18.01
N ASP A 209 5.35 9.18 17.63
CA ASP A 209 3.99 9.65 17.89
C ASP A 209 2.97 9.19 16.83
N SER A 210 1.70 9.19 17.22
CA SER A 210 0.61 8.69 16.38
C SER A 210 0.25 9.62 15.21
N ASP A 211 0.71 10.87 15.22
CA ASP A 211 0.38 11.82 14.15
C ASP A 211 1.05 11.42 12.82
N GLU A 212 2.10 10.61 12.90
CA GLU A 212 2.81 10.05 11.76
C GLU A 212 2.44 8.57 11.49
N HIS A 213 1.37 8.05 12.10
CA HIS A 213 0.78 6.75 11.74
C HIS A 213 -0.14 6.94 10.55
N ILE A 214 0.38 6.71 9.35
CA ILE A 214 -0.26 7.07 8.07
C ILE A 214 -0.37 5.92 7.08
N ASP A 215 0.22 4.78 7.39
CA ASP A 215 0.12 3.56 6.58
C ASP A 215 -0.91 2.59 7.20
N TYR A 216 -1.80 2.04 6.38
CA TYR A 216 -2.91 1.20 6.87
C TYR A 216 -3.19 -0.01 5.97
N CYS A 217 -3.94 -0.95 6.56
CA CYS A 217 -4.71 -1.96 5.85
C CYS A 217 -6.17 -1.91 6.32
N PHE A 218 -7.06 -1.61 5.41
CA PHE A 218 -8.52 -1.59 5.63
C PHE A 218 -9.18 -2.80 4.98
N THR A 219 -10.14 -3.43 5.65
CA THR A 219 -10.83 -4.64 5.18
C THR A 219 -12.33 -4.46 5.18
N ASN A 220 -13.03 -5.11 4.23
CA ASN A 220 -14.49 -5.21 4.32
C ASN A 220 -14.90 -6.31 5.34
N GLU A 221 -16.21 -6.40 5.62
CA GLU A 221 -16.80 -7.31 6.59
C GLU A 221 -16.60 -8.81 6.28
N LYS A 222 -16.17 -9.15 5.06
CA LYS A 222 -15.91 -10.53 4.62
C LYS A 222 -14.52 -11.03 4.99
N ILE A 223 -13.69 -10.17 5.60
CA ILE A 223 -12.32 -10.47 6.01
C ILE A 223 -12.18 -10.30 7.52
N THR A 224 -11.50 -11.24 8.15
CA THR A 224 -11.13 -11.13 9.57
C THR A 224 -9.64 -10.80 9.70
N PRO A 225 -9.26 -9.57 10.13
CA PRO A 225 -7.88 -9.25 10.47
C PRO A 225 -7.40 -10.13 11.64
N LYS A 226 -6.18 -10.66 11.54
CA LYS A 226 -5.56 -11.50 12.58
C LYS A 226 -4.41 -10.81 13.29
N SER A 227 -3.59 -10.06 12.56
CA SER A 227 -2.54 -9.24 13.14
C SER A 227 -2.08 -8.15 12.18
N VAL A 228 -1.61 -7.06 12.76
CA VAL A 228 -0.79 -6.04 12.08
C VAL A 228 0.47 -5.84 12.90
N ARG A 229 1.62 -5.77 12.24
CA ARG A 229 2.90 -5.52 12.89
C ARG A 229 3.70 -4.52 12.08
N ILE A 230 4.20 -3.50 12.73
CA ILE A 230 5.11 -2.51 12.14
C ILE A 230 6.49 -3.15 11.96
N LEU A 231 7.05 -3.03 10.76
CA LEU A 231 8.38 -3.54 10.40
C LEU A 231 9.42 -2.42 10.62
N ASP A 232 9.80 -2.23 11.88
CA ASP A 232 10.66 -1.14 12.35
C ASP A 232 12.15 -1.52 12.43
N GLN A 233 12.53 -2.67 11.87
CA GLN A 233 13.92 -3.12 11.93
C GLN A 233 14.83 -2.39 10.94
N LYS A 234 16.03 -2.07 11.41
CA LYS A 234 17.15 -1.70 10.56
C LYS A 234 17.81 -2.91 9.94
N VAL A 235 18.47 -2.71 8.82
CA VAL A 235 19.43 -3.65 8.23
C VAL A 235 20.82 -3.03 8.34
N GLY A 236 21.65 -3.59 9.19
CA GLY A 236 22.81 -2.87 9.73
C GLY A 236 22.32 -1.69 10.56
N GLU A 237 22.89 -0.51 10.32
CA GLU A 237 22.56 0.71 11.08
C GLU A 237 21.47 1.57 10.41
N LYS A 238 20.91 1.12 9.27
CA LYS A 238 20.02 1.96 8.43
C LYS A 238 18.68 1.32 8.14
N TYR A 239 17.67 2.16 8.01
CA TYR A 239 16.33 1.75 7.58
C TYR A 239 16.26 1.51 6.06
N PRO A 240 15.33 0.68 5.58
CA PRO A 240 15.10 0.45 4.14
C PRO A 240 14.32 1.58 3.45
N SER A 241 13.59 2.39 4.21
CA SER A 241 12.79 3.52 3.74
C SER A 241 12.68 4.56 4.84
N ASP A 242 12.10 5.71 4.56
CA ASP A 242 11.67 6.72 5.54
C ASP A 242 10.31 6.38 6.17
N HIS A 243 9.67 5.32 5.72
CA HIS A 243 8.53 4.65 6.36
C HIS A 243 8.94 3.31 6.96
N PHE A 244 8.18 2.85 7.94
CA PHE A 244 8.13 1.46 8.36
C PHE A 244 7.07 0.72 7.53
N GLY A 245 7.40 -0.49 7.09
CA GLY A 245 6.41 -1.35 6.45
C GLY A 245 5.42 -1.93 7.45
N LEU A 246 4.30 -2.41 6.95
CA LEU A 246 3.34 -3.19 7.72
C LEU A 246 3.37 -4.65 7.27
N HIS A 247 3.44 -5.58 8.22
CA HIS A 247 3.15 -6.99 7.99
C HIS A 247 1.77 -7.31 8.53
N ILE A 248 0.88 -7.78 7.66
CA ILE A 248 -0.55 -7.95 7.92
C ILE A 248 -0.91 -9.42 7.69
N LEU A 249 -1.65 -10.01 8.63
CA LEU A 249 -2.27 -11.32 8.47
C LEU A 249 -3.79 -11.16 8.43
N LEU A 250 -4.40 -11.63 7.35
CA LEU A 250 -5.85 -11.62 7.14
C LEU A 250 -6.38 -13.05 7.00
N GLU A 251 -7.61 -13.30 7.45
CA GLU A 251 -8.34 -14.53 7.17
C GLU A 251 -9.55 -14.23 6.29
N ILE A 252 -9.62 -14.94 5.15
CA ILE A 252 -10.70 -14.88 4.18
C ILE A 252 -11.47 -16.21 4.21
#